data_e5e2cc82aee8ce5e82ab69922c94ccce
#
_entry.id   e5e2cc82aee8ce5e82ab69922c94ccce
#
_cell.length_a   1.000
_cell.length_b   1.000
_cell.length_c   1.000
_cell.angle_alpha   90.00
_cell.angle_beta   90.00
_cell.angle_gamma   90.00
#
_symmetry.space_group_name_H-M   'P 1'
#
loop_
_entity.id
_entity.type
_entity.pdbx_description
1 polymer ?
#
loop_
_entity_poly.entity_id
_entity_poly.type
_entity_poly.pdbx_seq_one_letter_code
_entity_poly.pdbx_strand_id
1 'polypeptide(L)'
;MKTRNILFSYMILLSLTTGTLWAQKSAVIKIDLDRQIGQVDPKIYGAFVEPIRTVVYGTIYDPQSPLADENGFRKDFVDLVKELKIPVVRWPGGNYVSGYNWEDGIGPKNQRPARLDLAWNQIERNQMGTDEYVKLCQLIGAENFICINAGLGTLDQARHWVEYCNYPRGTYYSDLRRKYGNEEPFAVKYWALGNEIDGPWQTGQKNAEDYCKFALEAAKIMRLVDRNIKFIACGASNYRQGIDWIEWNDYVLQHMVGNIDYLSVHRYAREALGGDRSFSATMCLGLDIDQKIDIVEALIKKAMAQTGSNRSVYISFDEYSGGGNNLTGSLVLAQHLNSFIRHADIVKMANITMLSSLVGNAPDGDFKNALYLAFFLYSNNVHGASLEVYSDCETYSNNIFNEIPYLDVTAVSNDDAKTLIVNVVNRHETNAITCDVVLQSGEFTGVAVIKEVNGNTVTATNTKTQQGVTITSREIQFNSNKISYSFPAHSLTQMLIPVK
;
A
#
# COMPACT_ATOMS: atom_id res chain seq x y z
N MET A 1 78.30 -53.04 -33.20
CA MET A 1 76.89 -53.18 -32.83
C MET A 1 76.40 -51.75 -32.51
N LYS A 2 75.45 -51.23 -33.29
CA LYS A 2 75.01 -49.81 -33.25
C LYS A 2 73.89 -49.64 -32.29
N THR A 3 74.05 -48.77 -31.25
CA THR A 3 73.00 -48.30 -30.33
C THR A 3 72.32 -47.08 -30.93
N ARG A 4 70.99 -47.16 -31.12
CA ARG A 4 70.17 -46.08 -31.59
C ARG A 4 69.58 -45.32 -30.41
N ASN A 5 69.95 -44.04 -30.30
CA ASN A 5 69.29 -43.12 -29.32
C ASN A 5 67.96 -42.66 -29.92
N ILE A 6 66.89 -42.84 -29.16
CA ILE A 6 65.57 -42.28 -29.45
C ILE A 6 65.39 -41.05 -28.55
N LEU A 7 65.37 -39.86 -29.20
CA LEU A 7 64.96 -38.61 -28.55
C LEU A 7 63.44 -38.57 -28.47
N PHE A 8 62.86 -38.47 -27.26
CA PHE A 8 61.47 -38.17 -27.01
C PHE A 8 61.35 -36.63 -26.93
N SER A 9 60.68 -36.01 -27.93
CA SER A 9 60.27 -34.60 -27.87
C SER A 9 58.96 -34.50 -27.12
N TYR A 10 58.97 -33.88 -25.93
CA TYR A 10 57.73 -33.46 -25.21
C TYR A 10 57.21 -32.18 -25.85
N MET A 11 56.08 -32.30 -26.56
CA MET A 11 55.30 -31.16 -27.08
C MET A 11 54.35 -30.72 -25.96
N ILE A 12 54.66 -29.61 -25.28
CA ILE A 12 53.75 -28.97 -24.29
C ILE A 12 52.67 -28.24 -25.06
N LEU A 13 51.46 -28.77 -25.09
CA LEU A 13 50.27 -28.10 -25.58
C LEU A 13 49.82 -27.08 -24.52
N LEU A 14 50.13 -25.79 -24.70
CA LEU A 14 49.54 -24.69 -23.96
C LEU A 14 48.12 -24.50 -24.46
N SER A 15 47.12 -25.04 -23.74
CA SER A 15 45.72 -24.70 -23.97
C SER A 15 45.44 -23.30 -23.42
N LEU A 16 45.46 -22.29 -24.28
CA LEU A 16 44.90 -20.99 -24.00
C LEU A 16 43.38 -21.13 -23.87
N THR A 17 42.88 -21.29 -22.65
CA THR A 17 41.48 -21.06 -22.37
C THR A 17 41.24 -19.55 -22.45
N THR A 18 40.80 -19.09 -23.59
CA THR A 18 40.19 -17.77 -23.75
C THR A 18 38.85 -17.82 -22.99
N GLY A 19 38.88 -17.54 -21.70
CA GLY A 19 37.68 -17.19 -20.95
C GLY A 19 37.16 -15.92 -21.63
N THR A 20 36.06 -16.02 -22.35
CA THR A 20 35.27 -14.86 -22.72
C THR A 20 34.79 -14.22 -21.42
N LEU A 21 35.52 -13.18 -20.97
CA LEU A 21 35.00 -12.23 -20.01
C LEU A 21 33.77 -11.58 -20.69
N TRP A 22 32.59 -12.13 -20.42
CA TRP A 22 31.36 -11.39 -20.64
C TRP A 22 31.50 -10.16 -19.79
N ALA A 23 31.71 -8.99 -20.42
CA ALA A 23 31.64 -7.73 -19.72
C ALA A 23 30.23 -7.69 -19.08
N GLN A 24 30.17 -7.77 -17.77
CA GLN A 24 28.92 -7.65 -17.03
C GLN A 24 28.31 -6.32 -17.49
N LYS A 25 27.13 -6.38 -18.10
CA LYS A 25 26.45 -5.19 -18.61
C LYS A 25 26.22 -4.29 -17.39
N SER A 26 26.84 -3.10 -17.39
CA SER A 26 26.64 -2.16 -16.30
C SER A 26 25.17 -1.73 -16.30
N ALA A 27 24.49 -1.90 -15.18
CA ALA A 27 23.12 -1.44 -15.04
C ALA A 27 23.08 0.10 -15.17
N VAL A 28 21.98 0.62 -15.72
CA VAL A 28 21.77 2.07 -15.85
C VAL A 28 20.33 2.43 -15.50
N ILE A 29 20.17 3.50 -14.74
CA ILE A 29 18.90 4.17 -14.46
C ILE A 29 18.98 5.54 -15.10
N LYS A 30 18.04 5.88 -15.99
CA LYS A 30 17.95 7.19 -16.63
C LYS A 30 16.65 7.87 -16.18
N ILE A 31 16.76 9.12 -15.74
CA ILE A 31 15.66 9.92 -15.22
C ILE A 31 15.61 11.22 -15.97
N ASP A 32 14.42 11.62 -16.39
CA ASP A 32 14.16 12.89 -17.05
C ASP A 32 13.26 13.73 -16.15
N LEU A 33 13.77 14.87 -15.67
CA LEU A 33 13.03 15.78 -14.78
C LEU A 33 11.83 16.44 -15.45
N ASP A 34 11.82 16.52 -16.80
CA ASP A 34 10.74 17.14 -17.56
C ASP A 34 9.58 16.17 -17.86
N ARG A 35 9.78 14.86 -17.65
CA ARG A 35 8.77 13.83 -17.97
C ARG A 35 8.04 13.37 -16.73
N GLN A 36 7.03 14.16 -16.35
CA GLN A 36 6.18 13.87 -15.21
C GLN A 36 5.03 12.93 -15.60
N ILE A 37 4.79 11.91 -14.75
CA ILE A 37 3.64 10.98 -14.85
C ILE A 37 2.43 11.62 -14.17
N GLY A 38 2.59 12.10 -12.96
CA GLY A 38 1.53 12.72 -12.16
C GLY A 38 1.99 13.04 -10.73
N GLN A 39 1.14 13.77 -10.01
CA GLN A 39 1.41 14.06 -8.59
C GLN A 39 1.13 12.81 -7.74
N VAL A 40 2.10 12.44 -6.93
CA VAL A 40 1.95 11.43 -5.88
C VAL A 40 0.94 11.94 -4.86
N ASP A 41 -0.24 11.34 -4.81
CA ASP A 41 -1.23 11.71 -3.79
C ASP A 41 -0.79 11.14 -2.43
N PRO A 42 -0.66 11.97 -1.38
CA PRO A 42 -0.26 11.45 -0.06
C PRO A 42 -1.12 10.28 0.44
N LYS A 43 -2.37 10.18 0.02
CA LYS A 43 -3.28 9.10 0.42
C LYS A 43 -2.87 7.69 -0.05
N ILE A 44 -1.82 7.54 -0.87
CA ILE A 44 -1.23 6.22 -1.14
C ILE A 44 -0.51 5.64 0.09
N TYR A 45 -0.25 6.46 1.12
CA TYR A 45 0.32 6.04 2.42
C TYR A 45 -0.76 5.81 3.48
N GLY A 46 -1.99 5.56 3.08
CA GLY A 46 -3.09 5.25 3.98
C GLY A 46 -2.96 3.88 4.64
N ALA A 47 -3.85 3.65 5.61
CA ALA A 47 -3.91 2.38 6.33
C ALA A 47 -5.36 1.93 6.56
N PHE A 48 -5.52 0.68 6.92
CA PHE A 48 -6.79 0.02 7.13
C PHE A 48 -6.88 -0.56 8.54
N VAL A 49 -8.03 -0.44 9.17
CA VAL A 49 -8.32 -0.98 10.51
C VAL A 49 -9.62 -1.75 10.49
N GLU A 50 -9.57 -3.00 10.96
CA GLU A 50 -10.71 -3.89 11.10
C GLU A 50 -10.67 -4.59 12.45
N PRO A 51 -11.79 -4.78 13.16
CA PRO A 51 -11.85 -5.56 14.39
C PRO A 51 -11.63 -7.06 14.13
N ILE A 52 -10.38 -7.46 13.98
CA ILE A 52 -9.98 -8.87 13.84
C ILE A 52 -9.11 -9.25 15.03
N ARG A 53 -9.58 -10.18 15.85
CA ARG A 53 -8.80 -10.68 17.00
C ARG A 53 -8.20 -9.53 17.82
N THR A 54 -6.87 -9.40 17.80
CA THR A 54 -6.11 -8.40 18.56
C THR A 54 -5.74 -7.15 17.74
N VAL A 55 -6.22 -7.01 16.51
CA VAL A 55 -5.88 -5.85 15.66
C VAL A 55 -6.33 -4.54 16.30
N VAL A 56 -7.56 -4.48 16.77
CA VAL A 56 -8.10 -3.33 17.49
C VAL A 56 -7.84 -3.48 18.98
N TYR A 57 -8.45 -4.51 19.60
CA TYR A 57 -8.39 -4.68 21.03
C TYR A 57 -7.08 -5.31 21.49
N GLY A 58 -6.38 -4.62 22.38
CA GLY A 58 -5.06 -4.99 22.87
C GLY A 58 -3.88 -4.36 22.11
N THR A 59 -4.05 -3.99 20.84
CA THR A 59 -3.01 -3.30 20.07
C THR A 59 -3.29 -1.79 19.96
N ILE A 60 -4.43 -1.41 19.38
CA ILE A 60 -4.78 0.00 19.17
C ILE A 60 -5.51 0.57 20.41
N TYR A 61 -6.49 -0.19 20.88
CA TYR A 61 -7.42 0.21 21.91
C TYR A 61 -7.43 -0.82 23.05
N ASP A 62 -6.97 -0.41 24.23
CA ASP A 62 -6.94 -1.22 25.45
C ASP A 62 -7.02 -0.31 26.67
N PRO A 63 -8.22 0.08 27.11
CA PRO A 63 -8.39 1.00 28.25
C PRO A 63 -7.92 0.44 29.59
N GLN A 64 -7.59 -0.85 29.66
CA GLN A 64 -7.05 -1.47 30.88
C GLN A 64 -5.52 -1.55 30.86
N SER A 65 -4.90 -1.26 29.75
CA SER A 65 -3.43 -1.23 29.64
C SER A 65 -2.84 -0.07 30.46
N PRO A 66 -1.72 -0.28 31.19
CA PRO A 66 -1.00 0.81 31.84
C PRO A 66 -0.41 1.81 30.84
N LEU A 67 -0.37 1.45 29.54
CA LEU A 67 0.08 2.30 28.44
C LEU A 67 -1.08 3.04 27.75
N ALA A 68 -2.33 2.89 28.22
CA ALA A 68 -3.48 3.60 27.66
C ALA A 68 -3.46 5.09 28.00
N ASP A 69 -3.99 5.89 27.07
CA ASP A 69 -4.35 7.28 27.34
C ASP A 69 -5.72 7.36 28.03
N GLU A 70 -6.20 8.55 28.35
CA GLU A 70 -7.51 8.80 28.97
C GLU A 70 -8.70 8.37 28.10
N ASN A 71 -8.51 8.17 26.79
CA ASN A 71 -9.53 7.70 25.85
C ASN A 71 -9.51 6.18 25.67
N GLY A 72 -8.48 5.50 26.16
CA GLY A 72 -8.29 4.05 26.05
C GLY A 72 -7.38 3.61 24.90
N PHE A 73 -6.73 4.53 24.18
CA PHE A 73 -5.77 4.20 23.13
C PHE A 73 -4.39 3.93 23.70
N ARG A 74 -3.69 2.95 23.14
CA ARG A 74 -2.30 2.65 23.47
C ARG A 74 -1.41 3.79 23.01
N LYS A 75 -0.83 4.55 23.94
CA LYS A 75 0.07 5.70 23.65
C LYS A 75 1.29 5.30 22.86
N ASP A 76 1.91 4.20 23.21
CA ASP A 76 3.06 3.64 22.52
C ASP A 76 2.75 3.33 21.04
N PHE A 77 1.57 2.75 20.74
CA PHE A 77 1.10 2.54 19.38
C PHE A 77 0.87 3.86 18.64
N VAL A 78 0.11 4.77 19.25
CA VAL A 78 -0.24 6.07 18.66
C VAL A 78 1.02 6.89 18.34
N ASP A 79 2.01 6.91 19.23
CA ASP A 79 3.25 7.65 19.03
C ASP A 79 4.07 7.10 17.85
N LEU A 80 4.17 5.77 17.71
CA LEU A 80 4.82 5.16 16.56
C LEU A 80 4.09 5.46 15.25
N VAL A 81 2.76 5.39 15.25
CA VAL A 81 1.95 5.64 14.04
C VAL A 81 2.01 7.11 13.62
N LYS A 82 2.09 8.06 14.54
CA LYS A 82 2.29 9.49 14.22
C LYS A 82 3.55 9.75 13.39
N GLU A 83 4.63 9.04 13.69
CA GLU A 83 5.87 9.16 12.91
C GLU A 83 5.70 8.72 11.44
N LEU A 84 4.76 7.81 11.17
CA LEU A 84 4.46 7.32 9.82
C LEU A 84 3.65 8.31 8.97
N LYS A 85 3.09 9.37 9.58
CA LYS A 85 2.28 10.39 8.90
C LYS A 85 1.17 9.79 8.04
N ILE A 86 0.44 8.80 8.59
CA ILE A 86 -0.69 8.17 7.90
C ILE A 86 -1.73 9.21 7.52
N PRO A 87 -2.03 9.45 6.24
CA PRO A 87 -2.92 10.53 5.81
C PRO A 87 -4.40 10.17 5.84
N VAL A 88 -4.73 8.89 5.78
CA VAL A 88 -6.12 8.40 5.77
C VAL A 88 -6.20 7.01 6.37
N VAL A 89 -7.24 6.75 7.15
CA VAL A 89 -7.50 5.41 7.72
C VAL A 89 -8.86 4.92 7.28
N ARG A 90 -8.92 3.73 6.68
CA ARG A 90 -10.15 3.04 6.30
C ARG A 90 -10.66 2.19 7.46
N TRP A 91 -11.97 2.26 7.76
CA TRP A 91 -12.64 1.55 8.86
C TRP A 91 -14.13 1.35 8.52
N PRO A 92 -14.88 0.42 9.11
CA PRO A 92 -14.50 -0.59 10.10
C PRO A 92 -13.98 -1.89 9.51
N GLY A 93 -13.72 -1.95 8.26
CA GLY A 93 -13.24 -3.16 7.70
C GLY A 93 -13.60 -3.31 6.23
N GLY A 94 -13.20 -4.36 5.81
CA GLY A 94 -13.04 -5.71 5.39
C GLY A 94 -14.31 -6.52 5.55
N ASN A 95 -14.13 -7.78 5.82
CA ASN A 95 -15.27 -8.71 5.92
C ASN A 95 -16.21 -8.37 7.08
N TYR A 96 -15.69 -7.82 8.15
CA TYR A 96 -16.46 -7.41 9.32
C TYR A 96 -17.62 -6.47 8.98
N VAL A 97 -17.41 -5.48 8.08
CA VAL A 97 -18.42 -4.45 7.82
C VAL A 97 -19.72 -5.01 7.30
N SER A 98 -19.70 -6.12 6.56
CA SER A 98 -20.92 -6.71 5.95
C SER A 98 -21.90 -7.31 6.96
N GLY A 99 -21.46 -7.52 8.21
CA GLY A 99 -22.31 -7.91 9.33
C GLY A 99 -22.50 -6.82 10.40
N TYR A 100 -21.83 -5.67 10.26
CA TYR A 100 -21.76 -4.65 11.28
C TYR A 100 -22.94 -3.67 11.24
N ASN A 101 -23.57 -3.45 12.40
CA ASN A 101 -24.48 -2.34 12.62
C ASN A 101 -23.73 -1.22 13.35
N TRP A 102 -23.45 -0.11 12.69
CA TRP A 102 -22.69 1.00 13.23
C TRP A 102 -23.36 1.67 14.45
N GLU A 103 -24.69 1.61 14.54
CA GLU A 103 -25.45 2.15 15.69
C GLU A 103 -25.13 1.44 17.00
N ASP A 104 -24.73 0.17 16.94
CA ASP A 104 -24.27 -0.58 18.12
C ASP A 104 -22.94 -0.03 18.68
N GLY A 105 -22.18 0.69 17.88
CA GLY A 105 -20.86 1.24 18.23
C GLY A 105 -20.87 2.70 18.68
N ILE A 106 -22.03 3.33 18.92
CA ILE A 106 -22.12 4.72 19.38
C ILE A 106 -22.76 4.85 20.77
N GLY A 107 -22.59 6.00 21.40
CA GLY A 107 -23.14 6.28 22.74
C GLY A 107 -22.37 5.63 23.89
N PRO A 108 -22.98 5.58 25.12
CA PRO A 108 -22.28 5.09 26.29
C PRO A 108 -21.84 3.64 26.17
N LYS A 109 -20.56 3.37 26.38
CA LYS A 109 -19.93 2.05 26.17
C LYS A 109 -20.58 0.91 26.95
N ASN A 110 -21.06 1.18 28.14
CA ASN A 110 -21.76 0.19 29.00
C ASN A 110 -23.18 -0.16 28.51
N GLN A 111 -23.68 0.56 27.50
CA GLN A 111 -25.00 0.32 26.88
C GLN A 111 -24.86 -0.32 25.48
N ARG A 112 -23.64 -0.40 24.95
CA ARG A 112 -23.39 -1.00 23.64
C ARG A 112 -23.56 -2.52 23.71
N PRO A 113 -24.31 -3.12 22.77
CA PRO A 113 -24.52 -4.57 22.78
C PRO A 113 -23.25 -5.31 22.35
N ALA A 114 -23.02 -6.48 22.95
CA ALA A 114 -22.09 -7.44 22.39
C ALA A 114 -22.77 -8.22 21.26
N ARG A 115 -22.10 -8.38 20.13
CA ARG A 115 -22.58 -9.10 18.94
C ARG A 115 -21.65 -10.26 18.58
N LEU A 116 -22.22 -11.31 17.99
CA LEU A 116 -21.42 -12.30 17.29
C LEU A 116 -20.98 -11.69 15.94
N ASP A 117 -19.69 -11.49 15.78
CA ASP A 117 -19.10 -11.15 14.49
C ASP A 117 -19.08 -12.40 13.60
N LEU A 118 -19.79 -12.33 12.48
CA LEU A 118 -19.96 -13.45 11.55
C LEU A 118 -18.74 -13.68 10.66
N ALA A 119 -17.96 -12.64 10.41
CA ALA A 119 -16.79 -12.73 9.55
C ALA A 119 -15.62 -13.47 10.22
N TRP A 120 -15.36 -13.16 11.50
CA TRP A 120 -14.19 -13.67 12.21
C TRP A 120 -14.55 -14.63 13.36
N ASN A 121 -15.85 -14.93 13.53
CA ASN A 121 -16.38 -15.84 14.55
C ASN A 121 -15.85 -15.49 15.95
N GLN A 122 -16.04 -14.23 16.33
CA GLN A 122 -15.63 -13.68 17.63
C GLN A 122 -16.76 -12.84 18.24
N ILE A 123 -16.64 -12.53 19.53
CA ILE A 123 -17.58 -11.60 20.18
C ILE A 123 -17.04 -10.18 20.03
N GLU A 124 -17.77 -9.35 19.27
CA GLU A 124 -17.53 -7.92 19.19
C GLU A 124 -18.30 -7.19 20.30
N ARG A 125 -17.59 -6.41 21.11
CA ARG A 125 -18.14 -5.68 22.25
C ARG A 125 -18.47 -4.24 21.93
N ASN A 126 -18.22 -3.79 20.72
CA ASN A 126 -18.48 -2.43 20.24
C ASN A 126 -17.82 -1.33 21.09
N GLN A 127 -16.67 -1.61 21.72
CA GLN A 127 -15.99 -0.63 22.56
C GLN A 127 -15.20 0.40 21.78
N MET A 128 -14.85 0.08 20.52
CA MET A 128 -14.34 1.01 19.54
C MET A 128 -15.34 1.11 18.39
N GLY A 129 -16.08 2.20 18.31
CA GLY A 129 -17.05 2.48 17.25
C GLY A 129 -16.69 3.76 16.49
N THR A 130 -17.70 4.42 15.91
CA THR A 130 -17.50 5.63 15.08
C THR A 130 -16.74 6.72 15.82
N ASP A 131 -17.14 7.03 17.05
CA ASP A 131 -16.57 8.14 17.82
C ASP A 131 -15.10 7.87 18.19
N GLU A 132 -14.80 6.65 18.63
CA GLU A 132 -13.42 6.26 18.94
C GLU A 132 -12.54 6.18 17.69
N TYR A 133 -13.08 5.69 16.57
CA TYR A 133 -12.35 5.68 15.30
C TYR A 133 -11.98 7.09 14.83
N VAL A 134 -12.94 8.03 14.87
CA VAL A 134 -12.68 9.44 14.53
C VAL A 134 -11.65 10.03 15.48
N LYS A 135 -11.71 9.70 16.77
CA LYS A 135 -10.73 10.14 17.76
C LYS A 135 -9.33 9.60 17.47
N LEU A 136 -9.20 8.33 17.05
CA LEU A 136 -7.93 7.76 16.60
C LEU A 136 -7.36 8.55 15.41
N CYS A 137 -8.18 8.81 14.39
CA CYS A 137 -7.75 9.60 13.23
C CYS A 137 -7.28 11.01 13.63
N GLN A 138 -7.99 11.68 14.53
CA GLN A 138 -7.56 12.97 15.08
C GLN A 138 -6.24 12.89 15.82
N LEU A 139 -6.03 11.85 16.63
CA LEU A 139 -4.78 11.64 17.38
C LEU A 139 -3.58 11.46 16.48
N ILE A 140 -3.73 10.77 15.35
CA ILE A 140 -2.63 10.50 14.40
C ILE A 140 -2.56 11.49 13.23
N GLY A 141 -3.53 12.42 13.11
CA GLY A 141 -3.58 13.41 12.05
C GLY A 141 -4.07 12.88 10.70
N ALA A 142 -4.91 11.82 10.69
CA ALA A 142 -5.43 11.19 9.48
C ALA A 142 -6.85 11.64 9.13
N GLU A 143 -7.19 11.64 7.84
CA GLU A 143 -8.57 11.77 7.34
C GLU A 143 -9.37 10.47 7.60
N ASN A 144 -10.68 10.62 7.77
CA ASN A 144 -11.58 9.50 7.96
C ASN A 144 -12.03 8.91 6.62
N PHE A 145 -11.98 7.58 6.51
CA PHE A 145 -12.53 6.82 5.40
C PHE A 145 -13.41 5.68 5.93
N ILE A 146 -14.72 5.79 5.75
CA ILE A 146 -15.70 4.83 6.29
C ILE A 146 -16.24 3.94 5.17
N CYS A 147 -16.36 2.64 5.47
CA CYS A 147 -16.99 1.65 4.61
C CYS A 147 -18.41 1.34 5.14
N ILE A 148 -19.44 1.44 4.29
CA ILE A 148 -20.81 1.07 4.68
C ILE A 148 -21.05 -0.43 4.57
N ASN A 149 -22.04 -0.92 5.32
CA ASN A 149 -22.48 -2.32 5.26
C ASN A 149 -23.35 -2.55 4.01
N ALA A 150 -22.75 -3.07 2.94
CA ALA A 150 -23.46 -3.47 1.72
C ALA A 150 -23.94 -4.93 1.77
N GLY A 151 -23.63 -5.69 2.83
CA GLY A 151 -24.07 -7.06 3.02
C GLY A 151 -25.45 -7.14 3.63
N LEU A 152 -25.54 -7.03 4.94
CA LEU A 152 -26.79 -7.09 5.71
C LEU A 152 -27.39 -5.70 6.04
N GLY A 153 -26.66 -4.62 5.74
CA GLY A 153 -27.10 -3.25 6.01
C GLY A 153 -28.21 -2.77 5.09
N THR A 154 -28.85 -1.70 5.50
CA THR A 154 -29.92 -1.04 4.74
C THR A 154 -29.47 0.31 4.18
N LEU A 155 -30.19 0.81 3.18
CA LEU A 155 -29.96 2.15 2.65
C LEU A 155 -30.14 3.22 3.72
N ASP A 156 -31.12 3.05 4.61
CA ASP A 156 -31.36 3.98 5.73
C ASP A 156 -30.18 4.00 6.71
N GLN A 157 -29.61 2.86 7.05
CA GLN A 157 -28.40 2.82 7.90
C GLN A 157 -27.23 3.57 7.25
N ALA A 158 -27.05 3.46 5.94
CA ALA A 158 -26.00 4.17 5.23
C ALA A 158 -26.16 5.69 5.29
N ARG A 159 -27.38 6.22 4.97
CA ARG A 159 -27.63 7.66 5.05
C ARG A 159 -27.59 8.19 6.49
N HIS A 160 -28.11 7.44 7.46
CA HIS A 160 -28.09 7.81 8.87
C HIS A 160 -26.65 7.91 9.41
N TRP A 161 -25.73 7.07 8.90
CA TRP A 161 -24.33 7.17 9.28
C TRP A 161 -23.68 8.46 8.74
N VAL A 162 -23.98 8.85 7.50
CA VAL A 162 -23.56 10.16 6.97
C VAL A 162 -24.19 11.30 7.77
N GLU A 163 -25.47 11.19 8.13
CA GLU A 163 -26.16 12.21 8.95
C GLU A 163 -25.51 12.33 10.33
N TYR A 164 -25.19 11.21 11.00
CA TYR A 164 -24.47 11.20 12.26
C TYR A 164 -23.11 11.87 12.14
N CYS A 165 -22.34 11.53 11.12
CA CYS A 165 -20.98 12.04 10.95
C CYS A 165 -20.93 13.50 10.47
N ASN A 166 -21.77 13.89 9.51
CA ASN A 166 -21.57 15.10 8.71
C ASN A 166 -22.64 16.17 8.89
N TYR A 167 -23.88 15.81 9.31
CA TYR A 167 -24.94 16.82 9.41
C TYR A 167 -24.74 17.68 10.67
N PRO A 168 -24.89 19.02 10.58
CA PRO A 168 -24.52 19.89 11.70
C PRO A 168 -25.38 19.65 12.96
N ARG A 169 -26.69 19.85 12.87
CA ARG A 169 -27.64 19.79 13.99
C ARG A 169 -29.09 19.80 13.52
N GLY A 170 -30.01 19.45 14.43
CA GLY A 170 -31.46 19.59 14.21
C GLY A 170 -32.10 18.36 13.56
N THR A 171 -31.33 17.25 13.43
CA THR A 171 -31.88 15.95 13.04
C THR A 171 -31.55 14.92 14.12
N TYR A 172 -32.26 13.79 14.13
CA TYR A 172 -32.11 12.78 15.17
C TYR A 172 -30.64 12.33 15.35
N TYR A 173 -29.96 11.97 14.26
CA TYR A 173 -28.58 11.44 14.33
C TYR A 173 -27.54 12.53 14.58
N SER A 174 -27.71 13.72 14.00
CA SER A 174 -26.80 14.84 14.27
C SER A 174 -26.89 15.29 15.75
N ASP A 175 -28.10 15.32 16.32
CA ASP A 175 -28.30 15.67 17.72
C ASP A 175 -27.88 14.53 18.66
N LEU A 176 -27.94 13.26 18.19
CA LEU A 176 -27.41 12.11 18.93
C LEU A 176 -25.88 12.18 19.05
N ARG A 177 -25.15 12.51 17.95
CA ARG A 177 -23.70 12.77 17.98
C ARG A 177 -23.35 13.83 19.03
N ARG A 178 -24.06 14.96 19.00
CA ARG A 178 -23.86 16.06 19.94
C ARG A 178 -24.16 15.65 21.38
N LYS A 179 -25.24 14.91 21.60
CA LYS A 179 -25.58 14.33 22.91
C LYS A 179 -24.47 13.44 23.47
N TYR A 180 -23.73 12.75 22.59
CA TYR A 180 -22.60 11.88 22.96
C TYR A 180 -21.27 12.63 23.10
N GLY A 181 -21.28 13.96 23.03
CA GLY A 181 -20.14 14.82 23.32
C GLY A 181 -19.37 15.34 22.10
N ASN A 182 -19.85 15.04 20.90
CA ASN A 182 -19.20 15.50 19.66
C ASN A 182 -20.05 16.63 19.02
N GLU A 183 -19.84 17.87 19.46
CA GLU A 183 -20.64 19.01 19.05
C GLU A 183 -20.53 19.27 17.54
N GLU A 184 -19.31 19.28 16.98
CA GLU A 184 -19.06 19.54 15.57
C GLU A 184 -19.15 18.27 14.73
N PRO A 185 -19.53 18.38 13.44
CA PRO A 185 -19.46 17.28 12.50
C PRO A 185 -18.06 16.70 12.35
N PHE A 186 -17.98 15.38 12.17
CA PHE A 186 -16.73 14.68 11.89
C PHE A 186 -16.19 14.94 10.49
N ALA A 187 -17.05 15.46 9.58
CA ALA A 187 -16.71 15.80 8.21
C ALA A 187 -16.06 14.64 7.43
N VAL A 188 -16.60 13.44 7.57
CA VAL A 188 -16.12 12.24 6.88
C VAL A 188 -16.30 12.40 5.38
N LYS A 189 -15.19 12.45 4.65
CA LYS A 189 -15.19 12.73 3.22
C LYS A 189 -15.27 11.47 2.34
N TYR A 190 -14.60 10.40 2.71
CA TYR A 190 -14.48 9.18 1.92
C TYR A 190 -15.40 8.07 2.45
N TRP A 191 -16.20 7.49 1.53
CA TRP A 191 -17.18 6.46 1.84
C TRP A 191 -17.10 5.32 0.84
N ALA A 192 -16.67 4.14 1.29
CA ALA A 192 -16.76 2.94 0.47
C ALA A 192 -18.19 2.39 0.48
N LEU A 193 -18.68 2.05 -0.70
CA LEU A 193 -20.02 1.48 -0.91
C LEU A 193 -20.02 -0.05 -0.72
N GLY A 194 -19.40 -0.51 0.36
CA GLY A 194 -19.24 -1.92 0.70
C GLY A 194 -17.80 -2.41 0.60
N ASN A 195 -17.61 -3.68 0.92
CA ASN A 195 -16.32 -4.39 0.90
C ASN A 195 -16.48 -5.75 0.24
N GLU A 196 -15.63 -6.08 -0.76
CA GLU A 196 -15.49 -7.42 -1.36
C GLU A 196 -16.81 -8.16 -1.62
N ILE A 197 -17.85 -7.45 -1.97
CA ILE A 197 -19.21 -7.97 -1.96
C ILE A 197 -19.48 -9.05 -3.02
N ASP A 198 -18.58 -9.21 -3.99
CA ASP A 198 -18.54 -10.29 -4.98
C ASP A 198 -18.00 -11.61 -4.40
N GLY A 199 -17.23 -11.53 -3.32
CA GLY A 199 -16.53 -12.67 -2.72
C GLY A 199 -17.49 -13.69 -2.08
N PRO A 200 -17.34 -15.01 -2.34
CA PRO A 200 -18.21 -16.04 -1.78
C PRO A 200 -18.10 -16.18 -0.24
N TRP A 201 -17.07 -15.63 0.35
CA TRP A 201 -16.88 -15.56 1.82
C TRP A 201 -17.62 -14.39 2.45
N GLN A 202 -18.06 -13.41 1.65
CA GLN A 202 -18.64 -12.19 2.15
C GLN A 202 -20.10 -12.37 2.57
N THR A 203 -20.43 -11.96 3.78
CA THR A 203 -21.82 -11.97 4.26
C THR A 203 -22.69 -11.07 3.39
N GLY A 204 -23.78 -11.62 2.84
CA GLY A 204 -24.67 -10.86 1.96
C GLY A 204 -24.09 -10.66 0.54
N GLN A 205 -23.22 -11.58 0.07
CA GLN A 205 -22.65 -11.58 -1.28
C GLN A 205 -23.68 -11.19 -2.34
N LYS A 206 -23.22 -10.42 -3.33
CA LYS A 206 -24.04 -9.98 -4.47
C LYS A 206 -23.32 -10.27 -5.79
N ASN A 207 -24.11 -10.46 -6.84
CA ASN A 207 -23.62 -10.33 -8.21
C ASN A 207 -23.46 -8.83 -8.57
N ALA A 208 -22.82 -8.53 -9.68
CA ALA A 208 -22.51 -7.15 -10.10
C ALA A 208 -23.77 -6.29 -10.29
N GLU A 209 -24.85 -6.87 -10.83
CA GLU A 209 -26.13 -6.16 -11.05
C GLU A 209 -26.78 -5.74 -9.72
N ASP A 210 -26.92 -6.68 -8.78
CA ASP A 210 -27.53 -6.40 -7.48
C ASP A 210 -26.67 -5.47 -6.64
N TYR A 211 -25.33 -5.59 -6.76
CA TYR A 211 -24.43 -4.64 -6.14
C TYR A 211 -24.63 -3.21 -6.69
N CYS A 212 -24.63 -3.03 -8.02
CA CYS A 212 -24.81 -1.71 -8.62
C CYS A 212 -26.15 -1.08 -8.25
N LYS A 213 -27.25 -1.86 -8.23
CA LYS A 213 -28.55 -1.36 -7.77
C LYS A 213 -28.50 -0.81 -6.36
N PHE A 214 -27.92 -1.57 -5.43
CA PHE A 214 -27.75 -1.14 -4.04
C PHE A 214 -26.84 0.09 -3.93
N ALA A 215 -25.65 0.02 -4.53
CA ALA A 215 -24.61 1.05 -4.39
C ALA A 215 -25.02 2.40 -5.00
N LEU A 216 -25.73 2.40 -6.14
CA LEU A 216 -26.27 3.62 -6.76
C LEU A 216 -27.31 4.30 -5.87
N GLU A 217 -28.23 3.54 -5.29
CA GLU A 217 -29.23 4.09 -4.37
C GLU A 217 -28.59 4.58 -3.08
N ALA A 218 -27.62 3.83 -2.50
CA ALA A 218 -26.85 4.27 -1.35
C ALA A 218 -26.11 5.59 -1.64
N ALA A 219 -25.36 5.65 -2.74
CA ALA A 219 -24.65 6.87 -3.16
C ALA A 219 -25.58 8.06 -3.34
N LYS A 220 -26.74 7.86 -3.96
CA LYS A 220 -27.75 8.91 -4.14
C LYS A 220 -28.24 9.46 -2.82
N ILE A 221 -28.72 8.62 -1.91
CA ILE A 221 -29.31 9.08 -0.64
C ILE A 221 -28.25 9.65 0.31
N MET A 222 -27.04 9.09 0.36
CA MET A 222 -25.93 9.62 1.14
C MET A 222 -25.51 11.01 0.63
N ARG A 223 -25.48 11.22 -0.69
CA ARG A 223 -25.17 12.53 -1.30
C ARG A 223 -26.26 13.58 -1.08
N LEU A 224 -27.51 13.17 -0.83
CA LEU A 224 -28.57 14.08 -0.42
C LEU A 224 -28.36 14.62 1.00
N VAL A 225 -27.66 13.87 1.86
CA VAL A 225 -27.27 14.34 3.21
C VAL A 225 -26.07 15.28 3.12
N ASP A 226 -25.02 14.87 2.39
CA ASP A 226 -23.81 15.69 2.17
C ASP A 226 -23.33 15.55 0.73
N ARG A 227 -23.36 16.67 0.00
CA ARG A 227 -22.98 16.72 -1.43
C ARG A 227 -21.48 16.64 -1.70
N ASN A 228 -20.65 16.80 -0.67
CA ASN A 228 -19.19 16.89 -0.81
C ASN A 228 -18.48 15.55 -0.61
N ILE A 229 -19.21 14.52 -0.20
CA ILE A 229 -18.63 13.20 0.04
C ILE A 229 -18.17 12.51 -1.25
N LYS A 230 -17.13 11.71 -1.12
CA LYS A 230 -16.48 10.95 -2.19
C LYS A 230 -16.78 9.48 -2.04
N PHE A 231 -17.13 8.83 -3.14
CA PHE A 231 -17.50 7.42 -3.12
C PHE A 231 -16.43 6.52 -3.73
N ILE A 232 -16.17 5.41 -3.05
CA ILE A 232 -15.35 4.31 -3.51
C ILE A 232 -16.26 3.12 -3.78
N ALA A 233 -16.37 2.66 -5.03
CA ALA A 233 -17.13 1.46 -5.37
C ALA A 233 -16.28 0.20 -5.17
N CYS A 234 -16.91 -0.92 -4.80
CA CYS A 234 -16.22 -2.21 -4.76
C CYS A 234 -15.80 -2.64 -6.17
N GLY A 235 -14.51 -2.73 -6.40
CA GLY A 235 -13.97 -3.57 -7.45
C GLY A 235 -14.05 -5.05 -7.07
N ALA A 236 -13.56 -5.93 -7.91
CA ALA A 236 -13.51 -7.36 -7.62
C ALA A 236 -12.65 -7.64 -6.37
N SER A 237 -13.09 -8.57 -5.55
CA SER A 237 -12.38 -8.98 -4.33
C SER A 237 -11.13 -9.81 -4.59
N ASN A 238 -11.01 -10.38 -5.78
CA ASN A 238 -9.93 -11.29 -6.13
C ASN A 238 -9.52 -11.14 -7.59
N TYR A 239 -8.25 -10.91 -7.82
CA TYR A 239 -7.64 -10.66 -9.14
C TYR A 239 -6.84 -11.87 -9.65
N ARG A 240 -7.19 -13.08 -9.23
CA ARG A 240 -6.55 -14.30 -9.73
C ARG A 240 -6.95 -14.59 -11.18
N GLN A 241 -6.04 -15.25 -11.89
CA GLN A 241 -6.33 -15.77 -13.23
C GLN A 241 -7.45 -16.81 -13.15
N GLY A 242 -8.39 -16.78 -14.13
CA GLY A 242 -9.51 -17.70 -14.19
C GLY A 242 -10.72 -17.34 -13.33
N ILE A 243 -10.72 -16.13 -12.74
CA ILE A 243 -11.87 -15.53 -12.04
C ILE A 243 -12.36 -14.33 -12.85
N ASP A 244 -13.65 -14.09 -12.86
CA ASP A 244 -14.33 -13.05 -13.66
C ASP A 244 -14.16 -11.63 -13.06
N TRP A 245 -12.95 -11.31 -12.61
CA TRP A 245 -12.67 -9.99 -12.00
C TRP A 245 -12.72 -8.85 -13.02
N ILE A 246 -12.40 -9.15 -14.30
CA ILE A 246 -12.47 -8.17 -15.38
C ILE A 246 -13.93 -7.84 -15.66
N GLU A 247 -14.79 -8.85 -15.76
CA GLU A 247 -16.23 -8.74 -16.00
C GLU A 247 -16.92 -7.99 -14.86
N TRP A 248 -16.56 -8.29 -13.61
CA TRP A 248 -17.07 -7.55 -12.45
C TRP A 248 -16.73 -6.06 -12.54
N ASN A 249 -15.45 -5.74 -12.71
CA ASN A 249 -15.00 -4.36 -12.77
C ASN A 249 -15.59 -3.61 -13.96
N ASP A 250 -15.67 -4.26 -15.11
CA ASP A 250 -16.28 -3.67 -16.32
C ASP A 250 -17.75 -3.36 -16.09
N TYR A 251 -18.52 -4.30 -15.52
CA TYR A 251 -19.93 -4.08 -15.22
C TYR A 251 -20.15 -2.95 -14.23
N VAL A 252 -19.42 -2.94 -13.12
CA VAL A 252 -19.49 -1.90 -12.09
C VAL A 252 -19.16 -0.53 -12.67
N LEU A 253 -18.09 -0.42 -13.44
CA LEU A 253 -17.66 0.84 -14.04
C LEU A 253 -18.69 1.35 -15.08
N GLN A 254 -19.22 0.48 -15.94
CA GLN A 254 -20.24 0.89 -16.92
C GLN A 254 -21.48 1.49 -16.27
N HIS A 255 -21.87 1.01 -15.08
CA HIS A 255 -23.07 1.49 -14.40
C HIS A 255 -22.81 2.61 -13.40
N MET A 256 -21.60 2.73 -12.87
CA MET A 256 -21.31 3.62 -11.74
C MET A 256 -20.30 4.72 -12.03
N VAL A 257 -19.58 4.72 -13.17
CA VAL A 257 -18.50 5.68 -13.47
C VAL A 257 -18.91 7.16 -13.34
N GLY A 258 -20.16 7.49 -13.60
CA GLY A 258 -20.72 8.83 -13.42
C GLY A 258 -21.04 9.21 -11.96
N ASN A 259 -20.98 8.27 -11.02
CA ASN A 259 -21.47 8.43 -9.64
C ASN A 259 -20.39 8.21 -8.57
N ILE A 260 -19.24 7.68 -8.93
CA ILE A 260 -18.14 7.35 -8.01
C ILE A 260 -16.91 8.23 -8.26
N ASP A 261 -16.02 8.26 -7.32
CA ASP A 261 -14.73 8.97 -7.40
C ASP A 261 -13.57 8.00 -7.49
N TYR A 262 -13.73 6.76 -6.96
CA TYR A 262 -12.73 5.72 -6.97
C TYR A 262 -13.34 4.35 -7.22
N LEU A 263 -12.55 3.46 -7.83
CA LEU A 263 -12.78 2.01 -7.82
C LEU A 263 -11.79 1.37 -6.84
N SER A 264 -12.30 0.55 -5.94
CA SER A 264 -11.50 -0.22 -4.99
C SER A 264 -10.77 -1.37 -5.69
N VAL A 265 -9.50 -1.59 -5.34
CA VAL A 265 -8.69 -2.73 -5.78
C VAL A 265 -8.02 -3.36 -4.57
N HIS A 266 -8.17 -4.66 -4.42
CA HIS A 266 -7.52 -5.45 -3.37
C HIS A 266 -6.54 -6.43 -3.98
N ARG A 267 -5.31 -6.47 -3.49
CA ARG A 267 -4.31 -7.44 -3.97
C ARG A 267 -3.37 -7.89 -2.86
N TYR A 268 -3.44 -9.14 -2.56
CA TYR A 268 -2.57 -9.77 -1.56
C TYR A 268 -1.47 -10.60 -2.24
N ALA A 269 -0.24 -10.45 -1.73
CA ALA A 269 0.93 -11.17 -2.22
C ALA A 269 0.70 -12.68 -2.36
N ARG A 270 0.05 -13.27 -1.36
CA ARG A 270 -0.22 -14.72 -1.34
C ARG A 270 -1.09 -15.20 -2.51
N GLU A 271 -1.98 -14.36 -3.01
CA GLU A 271 -2.86 -14.69 -4.13
C GLU A 271 -2.15 -14.61 -5.47
N ALA A 272 -1.21 -13.65 -5.60
CA ALA A 272 -0.42 -13.44 -6.81
C ALA A 272 0.53 -14.60 -7.09
N LEU A 273 1.08 -15.24 -6.05
CA LEU A 273 2.20 -16.17 -6.16
C LEU A 273 1.79 -17.63 -6.43
N GLY A 274 0.49 -17.95 -6.52
CA GLY A 274 0.04 -19.32 -6.81
C GLY A 274 0.56 -20.39 -5.85
N GLY A 275 1.06 -19.99 -4.65
CA GLY A 275 1.63 -20.87 -3.65
C GLY A 275 3.16 -20.91 -3.58
N ASP A 276 3.87 -20.40 -4.57
CA ASP A 276 5.34 -20.23 -4.49
C ASP A 276 5.68 -19.10 -3.52
N ARG A 277 6.52 -19.41 -2.52
CA ARG A 277 6.94 -18.47 -1.48
C ARG A 277 8.44 -18.23 -1.47
N SER A 278 9.14 -18.63 -2.53
CA SER A 278 10.55 -18.30 -2.70
C SER A 278 10.77 -16.79 -2.74
N PHE A 279 11.94 -16.35 -2.35
CA PHE A 279 12.30 -14.93 -2.40
C PHE A 279 12.15 -14.38 -3.82
N SER A 280 12.66 -15.09 -4.83
CA SER A 280 12.58 -14.69 -6.24
C SER A 280 11.14 -14.56 -6.76
N ALA A 281 10.23 -15.47 -6.34
CA ALA A 281 8.82 -15.37 -6.67
C ALA A 281 8.18 -14.15 -5.98
N THR A 282 8.49 -13.93 -4.71
CA THR A 282 7.95 -12.81 -3.95
C THR A 282 8.42 -11.46 -4.52
N MET A 283 9.62 -11.39 -5.06
CA MET A 283 10.18 -10.16 -5.62
C MET A 283 9.61 -9.78 -7.01
N CYS A 284 8.69 -10.53 -7.61
CA CYS A 284 8.00 -10.12 -8.84
C CYS A 284 6.65 -9.42 -8.60
N LEU A 285 6.23 -9.25 -7.35
CA LEU A 285 4.89 -8.73 -7.02
C LEU A 285 4.61 -7.33 -7.55
N GLY A 286 5.63 -6.46 -7.66
CA GLY A 286 5.46 -5.16 -8.28
C GLY A 286 4.94 -5.25 -9.72
N LEU A 287 5.43 -6.21 -10.52
CA LEU A 287 4.96 -6.42 -11.89
C LEU A 287 3.51 -6.90 -11.96
N ASP A 288 3.08 -7.76 -11.02
CA ASP A 288 1.68 -8.20 -10.93
C ASP A 288 0.76 -7.02 -10.61
N ILE A 289 1.18 -6.12 -9.73
CA ILE A 289 0.42 -4.94 -9.34
C ILE A 289 0.32 -3.95 -10.48
N ASP A 290 1.44 -3.63 -11.15
CA ASP A 290 1.48 -2.76 -12.32
C ASP A 290 0.50 -3.28 -13.40
N GLN A 291 0.55 -4.58 -13.73
CA GLN A 291 -0.38 -5.19 -14.69
C GLN A 291 -1.86 -5.05 -14.28
N LYS A 292 -2.18 -5.18 -12.97
CA LYS A 292 -3.57 -5.02 -12.52
C LYS A 292 -4.03 -3.58 -12.59
N ILE A 293 -3.17 -2.64 -12.25
CA ILE A 293 -3.46 -1.20 -12.36
C ILE A 293 -3.71 -0.82 -13.83
N ASP A 294 -2.84 -1.25 -14.75
CA ASP A 294 -2.99 -0.98 -16.20
C ASP A 294 -4.33 -1.47 -16.75
N ILE A 295 -4.74 -2.69 -16.38
CA ILE A 295 -6.02 -3.25 -16.85
C ILE A 295 -7.20 -2.49 -16.25
N VAL A 296 -7.17 -2.17 -14.95
CA VAL A 296 -8.25 -1.40 -14.29
C VAL A 296 -8.35 0.01 -14.87
N GLU A 297 -7.23 0.66 -15.12
CA GLU A 297 -7.21 1.97 -15.79
C GLU A 297 -7.83 1.91 -17.18
N ALA A 298 -7.51 0.88 -17.96
CA ALA A 298 -8.10 0.68 -19.29
C ALA A 298 -9.62 0.48 -19.20
N LEU A 299 -10.14 -0.25 -18.20
CA LEU A 299 -11.57 -0.43 -17.95
C LEU A 299 -12.24 0.88 -17.55
N ILE A 300 -11.61 1.72 -16.72
CA ILE A 300 -12.12 3.06 -16.37
C ILE A 300 -12.24 3.92 -17.64
N LYS A 301 -11.19 3.99 -18.46
CA LYS A 301 -11.18 4.73 -19.73
C LYS A 301 -12.28 4.23 -20.70
N LYS A 302 -12.44 2.90 -20.81
CA LYS A 302 -13.50 2.28 -21.61
C LYS A 302 -14.88 2.72 -21.13
N ALA A 303 -15.16 2.62 -19.83
CA ALA A 303 -16.46 2.98 -19.26
C ALA A 303 -16.78 4.47 -19.46
N MET A 304 -15.79 5.35 -19.27
CA MET A 304 -15.96 6.79 -19.55
C MET A 304 -16.30 7.04 -21.01
N ALA A 305 -15.61 6.38 -21.94
CA ALA A 305 -15.88 6.54 -23.38
C ALA A 305 -17.28 6.02 -23.77
N GLN A 306 -17.71 4.89 -23.20
CA GLN A 306 -19.02 4.29 -23.51
C GLN A 306 -20.20 5.07 -22.92
N THR A 307 -20.04 5.61 -21.71
CA THR A 307 -21.11 6.33 -21.01
C THR A 307 -21.16 7.83 -21.34
N GLY A 308 -20.10 8.38 -21.94
CA GLY A 308 -19.93 9.80 -22.14
C GLY A 308 -19.63 10.57 -20.82
N SER A 309 -19.30 9.87 -19.75
CA SER A 309 -18.94 10.51 -18.48
C SER A 309 -17.60 11.24 -18.61
N ASN A 310 -17.56 12.49 -18.14
CA ASN A 310 -16.34 13.28 -18.01
C ASN A 310 -15.82 13.33 -16.56
N ARG A 311 -16.40 12.51 -15.67
CA ARG A 311 -15.98 12.45 -14.27
C ARG A 311 -14.67 11.66 -14.15
N SER A 312 -13.66 12.25 -13.52
CA SER A 312 -12.44 11.54 -13.19
C SER A 312 -12.74 10.47 -12.13
N VAL A 313 -12.42 9.22 -12.44
CA VAL A 313 -12.45 8.09 -11.51
C VAL A 313 -11.04 7.57 -11.36
N TYR A 314 -10.62 7.40 -10.11
CA TYR A 314 -9.27 6.96 -9.74
C TYR A 314 -9.29 5.56 -9.13
N ILE A 315 -8.13 4.97 -8.94
CA ILE A 315 -7.97 3.71 -8.21
C ILE A 315 -7.72 4.03 -6.73
N SER A 316 -8.50 3.37 -5.85
CA SER A 316 -8.21 3.20 -4.44
C SER A 316 -7.70 1.79 -4.21
N PHE A 317 -6.40 1.64 -4.00
CA PHE A 317 -5.79 0.33 -3.70
C PHE A 317 -5.92 0.05 -2.20
N ASP A 318 -7.17 -0.11 -1.72
CA ASP A 318 -7.53 0.05 -0.32
C ASP A 318 -7.43 -1.21 0.55
N GLU A 319 -6.90 -2.33 -0.02
CA GLU A 319 -6.34 -3.44 0.74
C GLU A 319 -5.12 -4.05 0.03
N TYR A 320 -3.99 -4.07 0.70
CA TYR A 320 -2.78 -4.75 0.26
C TYR A 320 -1.88 -5.09 1.45
N SER A 321 -1.00 -6.09 1.30
CA SER A 321 -0.06 -6.43 2.37
C SER A 321 1.30 -6.85 1.85
N GLY A 322 2.34 -6.60 2.66
CA GLY A 322 3.72 -7.01 2.41
C GLY A 322 4.00 -8.51 2.59
N GLY A 323 3.01 -9.30 3.03
CA GLY A 323 3.14 -10.77 3.13
C GLY A 323 3.89 -11.32 4.33
N GLY A 324 4.58 -10.52 5.14
CA GLY A 324 5.30 -10.96 6.34
C GLY A 324 5.97 -9.81 7.08
N ASN A 325 6.24 -10.00 8.36
CA ASN A 325 6.92 -9.00 9.19
C ASN A 325 8.44 -9.28 9.26
N ASN A 326 9.08 -9.26 8.08
CA ASN A 326 10.52 -9.47 7.91
C ASN A 326 11.04 -8.60 6.75
N LEU A 327 12.33 -8.69 6.44
CA LEU A 327 12.93 -7.91 5.35
C LEU A 327 12.25 -8.19 4.00
N THR A 328 11.94 -9.45 3.67
CA THR A 328 11.18 -9.79 2.45
C THR A 328 9.85 -9.02 2.39
N GLY A 329 9.08 -9.02 3.48
CA GLY A 329 7.83 -8.26 3.57
C GLY A 329 8.04 -6.76 3.39
N SER A 330 9.13 -6.20 3.91
CA SER A 330 9.50 -4.79 3.71
C SER A 330 9.79 -4.46 2.25
N LEU A 331 10.48 -5.36 1.54
CA LEU A 331 10.78 -5.18 0.12
C LEU A 331 9.53 -5.36 -0.76
N VAL A 332 8.61 -6.26 -0.38
CA VAL A 332 7.30 -6.38 -1.03
C VAL A 332 6.48 -5.10 -0.84
N LEU A 333 6.45 -4.57 0.38
CA LEU A 333 5.79 -3.29 0.66
C LEU A 333 6.39 -2.15 -0.19
N ALA A 334 7.71 -2.09 -0.31
CA ALA A 334 8.39 -1.11 -1.14
C ALA A 334 7.99 -1.24 -2.62
N GLN A 335 7.85 -2.46 -3.15
CA GLN A 335 7.40 -2.69 -4.53
C GLN A 335 5.94 -2.24 -4.75
N HIS A 336 5.03 -2.44 -3.76
CA HIS A 336 3.68 -1.89 -3.83
C HIS A 336 3.73 -0.35 -3.94
N LEU A 337 4.49 0.30 -3.07
CA LEU A 337 4.61 1.75 -3.07
C LEU A 337 5.27 2.26 -4.36
N ASN A 338 6.28 1.56 -4.89
CA ASN A 338 6.86 1.87 -6.19
C ASN A 338 5.82 1.77 -7.32
N SER A 339 4.97 0.72 -7.31
CA SER A 339 3.90 0.58 -8.30
C SER A 339 2.90 1.74 -8.21
N PHE A 340 2.48 2.13 -7.01
CA PHE A 340 1.57 3.27 -6.84
C PHE A 340 2.19 4.60 -7.29
N ILE A 341 3.50 4.79 -7.09
CA ILE A 341 4.24 5.96 -7.57
C ILE A 341 4.36 5.96 -9.09
N ARG A 342 4.65 4.81 -9.74
CA ARG A 342 4.68 4.69 -11.20
C ARG A 342 3.33 5.01 -11.85
N HIS A 343 2.25 4.75 -11.15
CA HIS A 343 0.87 5.01 -11.60
C HIS A 343 0.24 6.19 -10.84
N ALA A 344 1.04 7.21 -10.51
CA ALA A 344 0.59 8.36 -9.73
C ALA A 344 -0.46 9.24 -10.45
N ASP A 345 -0.68 9.06 -11.74
CA ASP A 345 -1.76 9.68 -12.52
C ASP A 345 -3.13 9.06 -12.20
N ILE A 346 -3.20 7.77 -11.92
CA ILE A 346 -4.46 7.05 -11.70
C ILE A 346 -4.64 6.50 -10.27
N VAL A 347 -3.58 6.10 -9.56
CA VAL A 347 -3.65 5.62 -8.16
C VAL A 347 -3.59 6.81 -7.22
N LYS A 348 -4.70 7.14 -6.57
CA LYS A 348 -4.82 8.33 -5.69
C LYS A 348 -5.13 7.99 -4.24
N MET A 349 -5.22 6.72 -3.90
CA MET A 349 -5.40 6.23 -2.54
C MET A 349 -4.90 4.78 -2.44
N ALA A 350 -4.29 4.44 -1.32
CA ALA A 350 -3.97 3.06 -0.97
C ALA A 350 -3.99 2.89 0.55
N ASN A 351 -4.41 1.72 1.04
CA ASN A 351 -4.51 1.47 2.48
C ASN A 351 -3.87 0.11 2.82
N ILE A 352 -2.74 0.16 3.53
CA ILE A 352 -2.07 -1.08 3.96
C ILE A 352 -2.92 -1.86 4.95
N THR A 353 -2.99 -3.16 4.79
CA THR A 353 -3.73 -4.11 5.64
C THR A 353 -2.76 -4.83 6.58
N MET A 354 -2.76 -4.53 7.87
CA MET A 354 -3.53 -3.55 8.66
C MET A 354 -2.61 -2.44 9.15
N LEU A 355 -3.17 -1.33 9.68
CA LEU A 355 -2.37 -0.30 10.37
C LEU A 355 -1.48 -0.92 11.45
N SER A 356 -2.01 -1.87 12.23
CA SER A 356 -1.25 -2.60 13.26
C SER A 356 -0.14 -3.48 12.71
N SER A 357 -0.14 -3.83 11.41
CA SER A 357 0.93 -4.64 10.81
C SER A 357 2.25 -3.89 10.67
N LEU A 358 2.21 -2.55 10.67
CA LEU A 358 3.39 -1.71 10.63
C LEU A 358 4.13 -1.64 11.96
N VAL A 359 3.49 -2.04 13.05
CA VAL A 359 4.02 -1.94 14.42
C VAL A 359 4.18 -3.34 15.00
N GLY A 360 5.31 -3.61 15.65
CA GLY A 360 5.50 -4.83 16.43
C GLY A 360 4.85 -4.66 17.80
N ASN A 361 3.99 -5.60 18.20
CA ASN A 361 3.31 -5.55 19.49
C ASN A 361 4.06 -6.38 20.54
N ALA A 362 4.25 -5.79 21.72
CA ALA A 362 4.79 -6.46 22.89
C ALA A 362 4.07 -6.01 24.17
N PRO A 363 3.94 -6.88 25.19
CA PRO A 363 3.21 -6.57 26.41
C PRO A 363 3.72 -5.33 27.16
N ASP A 364 5.00 -5.06 27.07
CA ASP A 364 5.70 -3.97 27.73
C ASP A 364 5.95 -2.75 26.80
N GLY A 365 5.32 -2.70 25.67
CA GLY A 365 5.34 -1.59 24.69
C GLY A 365 5.66 -2.01 23.27
N ASP A 366 5.07 -1.32 22.33
CA ASP A 366 5.21 -1.55 20.90
C ASP A 366 6.59 -1.11 20.37
N PHE A 367 6.96 -1.59 19.18
CA PHE A 367 8.26 -1.32 18.57
C PHE A 367 8.18 -1.23 17.04
N LYS A 368 9.21 -0.63 16.41
CA LYS A 368 9.34 -0.52 14.96
C LYS A 368 9.73 -1.87 14.36
N ASN A 369 8.79 -2.50 13.68
CA ASN A 369 9.05 -3.76 12.98
C ASN A 369 9.72 -3.52 11.61
N ALA A 370 9.99 -4.59 10.84
CA ALA A 370 10.65 -4.46 9.54
C ALA A 370 9.82 -3.67 8.52
N LEU A 371 8.50 -3.87 8.47
CA LEU A 371 7.59 -3.15 7.56
C LEU A 371 7.56 -1.65 7.86
N TYR A 372 7.60 -1.29 9.14
CA TYR A 372 7.64 0.10 9.59
C TYR A 372 8.76 0.88 8.90
N LEU A 373 9.96 0.30 8.81
CA LEU A 373 11.14 0.99 8.32
C LEU A 373 11.02 1.36 6.84
N ALA A 374 10.53 0.44 6.00
CA ALA A 374 10.27 0.72 4.60
C ALA A 374 9.16 1.77 4.45
N PHE A 375 8.03 1.58 5.12
CA PHE A 375 6.90 2.51 5.06
C PHE A 375 7.30 3.92 5.50
N PHE A 376 8.08 4.04 6.58
CA PHE A 376 8.58 5.31 7.10
C PHE A 376 9.41 6.09 6.06
N LEU A 377 10.27 5.42 5.29
CA LEU A 377 11.05 6.10 4.26
C LEU A 377 10.15 6.71 3.17
N TYR A 378 9.15 5.97 2.72
CA TYR A 378 8.24 6.48 1.69
C TYR A 378 7.34 7.59 2.22
N SER A 379 6.61 7.34 3.29
CA SER A 379 5.61 8.27 3.81
C SER A 379 6.20 9.59 4.32
N ASN A 380 7.48 9.60 4.70
CA ASN A 380 8.14 10.80 5.19
C ASN A 380 8.94 11.57 4.12
N ASN A 381 9.37 10.90 3.06
CA ASN A 381 10.29 11.53 2.11
C ASN A 381 9.71 11.66 0.69
N VAL A 382 8.76 10.80 0.28
CA VAL A 382 8.34 10.72 -1.13
C VAL A 382 7.05 11.48 -1.35
N HIS A 383 7.18 12.73 -1.77
CA HIS A 383 6.09 13.65 -2.08
C HIS A 383 6.46 14.45 -3.33
N GLY A 384 5.49 14.78 -4.18
CA GLY A 384 5.71 15.58 -5.39
C GLY A 384 5.38 14.82 -6.66
N ALA A 385 6.03 15.17 -7.77
CA ALA A 385 5.73 14.63 -9.08
C ALA A 385 6.51 13.34 -9.37
N SER A 386 5.80 12.26 -9.64
CA SER A 386 6.37 11.03 -10.17
C SER A 386 6.92 11.26 -11.57
N LEU A 387 8.10 10.71 -11.87
CA LEU A 387 8.84 10.88 -13.11
C LEU A 387 8.94 9.57 -13.87
N GLU A 388 9.02 9.64 -15.21
CA GLU A 388 9.37 8.50 -16.03
C GLU A 388 10.82 8.06 -15.76
N VAL A 389 11.00 6.76 -15.57
CA VAL A 389 12.31 6.14 -15.34
C VAL A 389 12.55 5.06 -16.37
N TYR A 390 13.68 5.14 -17.05
CA TYR A 390 14.22 4.03 -17.82
C TYR A 390 15.27 3.29 -17.00
N SER A 391 15.09 1.99 -16.80
CA SER A 391 16.09 1.14 -16.15
C SER A 391 16.48 -0.03 -17.06
N ASP A 392 17.77 -0.29 -17.18
CA ASP A 392 18.32 -1.43 -17.89
C ASP A 392 19.31 -2.15 -16.95
N CYS A 393 19.00 -3.36 -16.57
CA CYS A 393 19.79 -4.20 -15.67
C CYS A 393 19.61 -5.68 -16.05
N GLU A 394 20.37 -6.56 -15.41
CA GLU A 394 20.14 -7.99 -15.52
C GLU A 394 18.73 -8.36 -15.08
N THR A 395 18.18 -9.41 -15.68
CA THR A 395 16.85 -9.94 -15.40
C THR A 395 16.91 -11.39 -14.95
N TYR A 396 15.86 -11.86 -14.31
CA TYR A 396 15.61 -13.28 -14.02
C TYR A 396 14.19 -13.66 -14.47
N SER A 397 13.89 -14.94 -14.45
CA SER A 397 12.55 -15.45 -14.73
C SER A 397 12.11 -16.40 -13.62
N ASN A 398 10.80 -16.48 -13.40
CA ASN A 398 10.17 -17.45 -12.51
C ASN A 398 8.93 -18.06 -13.18
N ASN A 399 8.13 -18.82 -12.44
CA ASN A 399 6.93 -19.48 -12.97
C ASN A 399 5.78 -18.50 -13.29
N ILE A 400 5.91 -17.22 -12.92
CA ILE A 400 4.84 -16.22 -13.04
C ILE A 400 5.19 -15.20 -14.14
N PHE A 401 6.43 -14.71 -14.16
CA PHE A 401 6.92 -13.69 -15.09
C PHE A 401 8.26 -14.08 -15.69
N ASN A 402 8.46 -13.65 -16.93
CA ASN A 402 9.76 -13.69 -17.60
C ASN A 402 10.41 -12.30 -17.55
N GLU A 403 11.75 -12.26 -17.70
CA GLU A 403 12.54 -11.03 -17.83
C GLU A 403 12.28 -10.01 -16.70
N ILE A 404 12.19 -10.48 -15.45
CA ILE A 404 12.00 -9.64 -14.28
C ILE A 404 13.28 -8.85 -14.02
N PRO A 405 13.28 -7.50 -14.07
CA PRO A 405 14.46 -6.71 -13.75
C PRO A 405 14.85 -6.90 -12.29
N TYR A 406 16.14 -7.06 -12.00
CA TYR A 406 16.61 -7.11 -10.62
C TYR A 406 16.45 -5.79 -9.86
N LEU A 407 16.47 -4.65 -10.58
CA LEU A 407 16.23 -3.35 -9.95
C LEU A 407 14.79 -2.88 -10.24
N ASP A 408 14.01 -2.64 -9.18
CA ASP A 408 12.71 -2.00 -9.23
C ASP A 408 12.87 -0.53 -8.84
N VAL A 409 12.57 0.37 -9.74
CA VAL A 409 12.98 1.77 -9.62
C VAL A 409 11.79 2.72 -9.78
N THR A 410 11.74 3.74 -8.94
CA THR A 410 10.91 4.93 -9.13
C THR A 410 11.70 6.20 -8.86
N ALA A 411 11.28 7.29 -9.46
CA ALA A 411 11.84 8.61 -9.21
C ALA A 411 10.72 9.63 -8.98
N VAL A 412 10.93 10.55 -8.04
CA VAL A 412 9.98 11.62 -7.71
C VAL A 412 10.75 12.93 -7.59
N SER A 413 10.30 13.95 -8.32
CA SER A 413 10.72 15.32 -8.07
C SER A 413 9.92 15.85 -6.89
N ASN A 414 10.60 16.16 -5.79
CA ASN A 414 9.93 16.62 -4.56
C ASN A 414 9.18 17.94 -4.80
N ASP A 415 8.22 18.28 -3.91
CA ASP A 415 7.38 19.47 -4.03
C ASP A 415 8.18 20.79 -4.08
N ASP A 416 9.39 20.83 -3.50
CA ASP A 416 10.30 21.96 -3.60
C ASP A 416 11.02 22.08 -4.97
N ALA A 417 10.83 21.08 -5.87
CA ALA A 417 11.49 20.94 -7.16
C ALA A 417 13.05 21.02 -7.11
N LYS A 418 13.63 20.82 -5.93
CA LYS A 418 15.09 20.88 -5.69
C LYS A 418 15.68 19.56 -5.25
N THR A 419 14.86 18.59 -4.96
CA THR A 419 15.28 17.28 -4.49
C THR A 419 14.66 16.20 -5.38
N LEU A 420 15.49 15.41 -6.02
CA LEU A 420 15.11 14.19 -6.69
C LEU A 420 15.20 13.03 -5.70
N ILE A 421 14.14 12.28 -5.56
CA ILE A 421 14.08 11.09 -4.71
C ILE A 421 14.03 9.86 -5.63
N VAL A 422 15.03 8.99 -5.54
CA VAL A 422 15.10 7.74 -6.30
C VAL A 422 14.96 6.58 -5.33
N ASN A 423 13.91 5.75 -5.50
CA ASN A 423 13.71 4.55 -4.72
C ASN A 423 14.10 3.34 -5.56
N VAL A 424 14.95 2.47 -5.03
CA VAL A 424 15.45 1.29 -5.73
C VAL A 424 15.32 0.08 -4.81
N VAL A 425 14.56 -0.92 -5.24
CA VAL A 425 14.56 -2.25 -4.62
C VAL A 425 15.48 -3.16 -5.42
N ASN A 426 16.56 -3.65 -4.81
CA ASN A 426 17.36 -4.71 -5.40
C ASN A 426 16.72 -6.06 -5.06
N ARG A 427 16.16 -6.71 -6.08
CA ARG A 427 15.47 -8.01 -6.01
C ARG A 427 16.42 -9.20 -5.99
N HIS A 428 17.73 -8.98 -6.12
CA HIS A 428 18.71 -10.08 -6.10
C HIS A 428 18.98 -10.51 -4.65
N GLU A 429 18.81 -11.79 -4.36
CA GLU A 429 18.90 -12.33 -2.99
C GLU A 429 20.30 -12.20 -2.39
N THR A 430 21.35 -12.33 -3.19
CA THR A 430 22.73 -12.46 -2.70
C THR A 430 23.72 -11.45 -3.29
N ASN A 431 23.41 -10.81 -4.43
CA ASN A 431 24.36 -9.96 -5.13
C ASN A 431 23.97 -8.47 -5.05
N ALA A 432 24.93 -7.64 -4.74
CA ALA A 432 24.84 -6.21 -4.99
C ALA A 432 24.89 -5.93 -6.51
N ILE A 433 24.19 -4.89 -6.96
CA ILE A 433 24.16 -4.48 -8.37
C ILE A 433 24.71 -3.07 -8.48
N THR A 434 25.84 -2.93 -9.16
CA THR A 434 26.40 -1.62 -9.47
C THR A 434 25.66 -1.02 -10.67
N CYS A 435 25.17 0.20 -10.50
CA CYS A 435 24.33 0.88 -11.47
C CYS A 435 24.69 2.36 -11.54
N ASP A 436 24.66 2.90 -12.76
CA ASP A 436 24.80 4.33 -13.01
C ASP A 436 23.42 5.00 -13.00
N VAL A 437 23.20 5.94 -12.10
CA VAL A 437 22.02 6.82 -12.06
C VAL A 437 22.36 8.09 -12.84
N VAL A 438 21.62 8.36 -13.91
CA VAL A 438 21.94 9.43 -14.88
C VAL A 438 20.72 10.34 -15.06
N LEU A 439 20.93 11.66 -14.99
CA LEU A 439 19.93 12.63 -15.43
C LEU A 439 20.02 12.86 -16.95
N GLN A 440 18.85 12.85 -17.58
CA GLN A 440 18.69 13.19 -19.01
C GLN A 440 18.51 14.71 -19.20
N SER A 441 17.84 15.38 -18.24
CA SER A 441 17.66 16.83 -18.16
C SER A 441 18.03 17.31 -16.75
N GLY A 442 18.47 18.57 -16.60
CA GLY A 442 18.91 19.14 -15.33
C GLY A 442 20.33 18.71 -14.91
N GLU A 443 20.71 19.05 -13.70
CA GLU A 443 22.00 18.73 -13.11
C GLU A 443 21.86 18.26 -11.67
N PHE A 444 22.62 17.23 -11.29
CA PHE A 444 22.84 16.92 -9.88
C PHE A 444 23.70 17.99 -9.22
N THR A 445 23.34 18.38 -7.97
CA THR A 445 24.07 19.40 -7.21
C THR A 445 24.36 18.92 -5.81
N GLY A 446 25.54 19.27 -5.27
CA GLY A 446 25.88 19.08 -3.86
C GLY A 446 26.13 17.64 -3.44
N VAL A 447 25.44 17.21 -2.38
CA VAL A 447 25.64 15.94 -1.70
C VAL A 447 24.34 15.16 -1.66
N ALA A 448 24.33 13.93 -2.15
CA ALA A 448 23.18 13.03 -2.01
C ALA A 448 23.19 12.34 -0.64
N VAL A 449 22.01 12.26 -0.02
CA VAL A 449 21.78 11.43 1.17
C VAL A 449 21.20 10.10 0.74
N ILE A 450 21.89 9.02 1.08
CA ILE A 450 21.47 7.65 0.77
C ILE A 450 20.96 6.98 2.04
N LYS A 451 19.73 6.48 2.00
CA LYS A 451 19.12 5.70 3.09
C LYS A 451 18.86 4.30 2.61
N GLU A 452 19.25 3.29 3.39
CA GLU A 452 19.09 1.89 3.02
C GLU A 452 18.35 1.12 4.12
N VAL A 453 17.29 0.40 3.75
CA VAL A 453 16.67 -0.63 4.57
C VAL A 453 17.26 -1.96 4.17
N ASN A 454 17.94 -2.62 5.10
CA ASN A 454 18.58 -3.92 4.86
C ASN A 454 18.73 -4.72 6.16
N GLY A 455 19.13 -5.98 6.02
CA GLY A 455 19.43 -6.94 7.09
C GLY A 455 20.37 -8.03 6.61
N ASN A 456 20.87 -8.85 7.51
CA ASN A 456 21.84 -9.89 7.18
C ASN A 456 21.25 -11.05 6.36
N THR A 457 19.93 -11.23 6.36
CA THR A 457 19.20 -12.26 5.61
C THR A 457 17.84 -11.72 5.16
N VAL A 458 17.30 -12.30 4.10
CA VAL A 458 15.96 -11.95 3.59
C VAL A 458 14.83 -12.21 4.60
N THR A 459 15.07 -13.07 5.58
CA THR A 459 14.13 -13.41 6.66
C THR A 459 14.37 -12.63 7.95
N ALA A 460 15.32 -11.67 7.96
CA ALA A 460 15.62 -10.86 9.14
C ALA A 460 14.37 -10.12 9.63
N THR A 461 14.18 -10.10 10.95
CA THR A 461 13.04 -9.46 11.63
C THR A 461 13.52 -8.52 12.71
N ASN A 462 12.64 -7.63 13.14
CA ASN A 462 12.84 -6.82 14.35
C ASN A 462 11.97 -7.37 15.48
N THR A 463 12.52 -7.33 16.67
CA THR A 463 11.82 -7.50 17.95
C THR A 463 12.09 -6.26 18.81
N LYS A 464 11.47 -6.18 19.97
CA LYS A 464 11.74 -5.07 20.90
C LYS A 464 13.21 -4.95 21.32
N THR A 465 13.92 -6.07 21.41
CA THR A 465 15.31 -6.15 21.92
C THR A 465 16.35 -6.40 20.82
N GLN A 466 15.92 -6.78 19.62
CA GLN A 466 16.82 -7.09 18.51
C GLN A 466 16.35 -6.42 17.22
N GLN A 467 17.26 -5.73 16.56
CA GLN A 467 17.04 -5.12 15.26
C GLN A 467 17.80 -5.89 14.19
N GLY A 468 17.13 -6.83 13.51
CA GLY A 468 17.69 -7.58 12.39
C GLY A 468 17.60 -6.82 11.07
N VAL A 469 16.67 -5.84 10.97
CA VAL A 469 16.50 -4.93 9.84
C VAL A 469 16.71 -3.51 10.33
N THR A 470 17.52 -2.72 9.62
CA THR A 470 17.86 -1.36 10.03
C THR A 470 17.76 -0.38 8.87
N ILE A 471 17.63 0.92 9.19
CA ILE A 471 17.89 2.00 8.24
C ILE A 471 19.32 2.51 8.50
N THR A 472 20.17 2.42 7.49
CA THR A 472 21.45 3.12 7.48
C THR A 472 21.36 4.39 6.67
N SER A 473 22.17 5.40 6.99
CA SER A 473 22.22 6.67 6.25
C SER A 473 23.67 7.08 6.01
N ARG A 474 23.97 7.49 4.79
CA ARG A 474 25.29 8.00 4.40
C ARG A 474 25.19 9.09 3.36
N GLU A 475 26.21 9.91 3.26
CA GLU A 475 26.34 10.98 2.26
C GLU A 475 27.29 10.55 1.15
N ILE A 476 27.00 10.93 -0.09
CA ILE A 476 27.85 10.73 -1.26
C ILE A 476 28.01 12.06 -1.97
N GLN A 477 29.27 12.46 -2.18
CA GLN A 477 29.62 13.61 -3.03
C GLN A 477 29.75 13.15 -4.50
N PHE A 478 29.28 13.97 -5.40
CA PHE A 478 29.37 13.74 -6.84
C PHE A 478 29.64 15.06 -7.57
N ASN A 479 30.27 14.98 -8.73
CA ASN A 479 30.69 16.14 -9.53
C ASN A 479 30.23 16.02 -11.00
N SER A 480 29.17 15.29 -11.26
CA SER A 480 28.66 15.05 -12.62
C SER A 480 27.18 14.68 -12.60
N ASN A 481 26.49 14.70 -13.74
CA ASN A 481 25.12 14.25 -13.91
C ASN A 481 24.97 12.73 -13.84
N LYS A 482 25.93 12.04 -13.24
CA LYS A 482 25.97 10.60 -13.07
C LYS A 482 26.47 10.24 -11.68
N ILE A 483 25.71 9.39 -11.00
CA ILE A 483 26.07 8.78 -9.72
C ILE A 483 26.21 7.28 -9.94
N SER A 484 27.42 6.74 -9.77
CA SER A 484 27.62 5.28 -9.77
C SER A 484 27.46 4.76 -8.35
N TYR A 485 26.54 3.79 -8.17
CA TYR A 485 26.19 3.24 -6.87
C TYR A 485 26.02 1.74 -6.92
N SER A 486 26.48 1.06 -5.87
CA SER A 486 26.29 -0.39 -5.70
C SER A 486 25.13 -0.64 -4.75
N PHE A 487 23.97 -0.94 -5.30
CA PHE A 487 22.75 -1.29 -4.54
C PHE A 487 22.95 -2.64 -3.85
N PRO A 488 22.96 -2.72 -2.50
CA PRO A 488 23.19 -3.98 -1.81
C PRO A 488 22.16 -5.05 -2.17
N ALA A 489 22.52 -6.31 -2.01
CA ALA A 489 21.59 -7.42 -2.17
C ALA A 489 20.37 -7.25 -1.27
N HIS A 490 19.19 -7.71 -1.71
CA HIS A 490 17.93 -7.73 -0.95
C HIS A 490 17.67 -6.44 -0.14
N SER A 491 17.83 -5.29 -0.78
CA SER A 491 17.72 -3.98 -0.11
C SER A 491 16.67 -3.07 -0.72
N LEU A 492 16.16 -2.12 0.08
CA LEU A 492 15.55 -0.89 -0.40
C LEU A 492 16.55 0.24 -0.20
N THR A 493 16.92 0.91 -1.27
CA THR A 493 17.74 2.12 -1.24
C THR A 493 16.92 3.33 -1.66
N GLN A 494 16.90 4.37 -0.85
CA GLN A 494 16.32 5.66 -1.18
C GLN A 494 17.44 6.71 -1.26
N MET A 495 17.55 7.34 -2.43
CA MET A 495 18.52 8.41 -2.70
C MET A 495 17.81 9.75 -2.71
N LEU A 496 18.20 10.67 -1.86
CA LEU A 496 17.74 12.06 -1.85
C LEU A 496 18.85 12.93 -2.47
N ILE A 497 18.63 13.36 -3.70
CA ILE A 497 19.66 13.98 -4.54
C ILE A 497 19.25 15.42 -4.84
N PRO A 498 20.01 16.43 -4.42
CA PRO A 498 19.77 17.80 -4.83
C PRO A 498 19.92 17.96 -6.34
N VAL A 499 18.99 18.70 -6.97
CA VAL A 499 18.96 18.97 -8.42
C VAL A 499 18.71 20.44 -8.72
N LYS A 500 19.07 20.86 -9.97
CA LYS A 500 18.72 22.18 -10.51
C LYS A 500 18.45 22.09 -12.03
#